data_ff221613968733254fe2309530dac9b0
#
_entry.id   ff221613968733254fe2309530dac9b0
#
_cell.length_a   1.000
_cell.length_b   1.000
_cell.length_c   1.000
_cell.angle_alpha   90.00
_cell.angle_beta   90.00
_cell.angle_gamma   90.00
#
_symmetry.space_group_name_H-M   'P 1'
#
loop_
_entity.id
_entity.type
_entity.pdbx_description
1 polymer ?
#
loop_
_entity_poly.entity_id
_entity_poly.type
_entity_poly.pdbx_seq_one_letter_code
_entity_poly.pdbx_strand_id
1 'polypeptide(L)'
;PDFTANDKTGASVNLSNYKGKYVYLNFFSTESDNSMKEMQKIIDLKKKFSDKITFVSVCLDDSVKNYKAYLKANPKQDWVILHQSQNSTAKQAYNIKNFSGFFFINNLMQLAQSPALMPSEGIEYKFNALFRTRKKNTIIGIR
;
A
#
# COMPACT_ATOMS: atom_id res chain seq x y z
N PRO A 1 -11.71 -4.90 -3.51
CA PRO A 1 -12.57 -3.94 -4.23
C PRO A 1 -11.75 -2.85 -4.91
N ASP A 2 -12.16 -2.50 -6.13
CA ASP A 2 -11.50 -1.42 -6.87
C ASP A 2 -11.93 -0.04 -6.34
N PHE A 3 -11.09 0.95 -6.55
CA PHE A 3 -11.42 2.34 -6.24
C PHE A 3 -10.56 3.28 -7.08
N THR A 4 -10.95 4.55 -7.09
CA THR A 4 -10.23 5.61 -7.78
C THR A 4 -9.71 6.62 -6.76
N ALA A 5 -8.43 7.01 -6.91
CA ALA A 5 -7.82 8.06 -6.11
C ALA A 5 -7.04 8.99 -7.06
N ASN A 6 -6.51 10.08 -6.55
CA ASN A 6 -5.82 11.07 -7.37
C ASN A 6 -4.33 11.11 -7.05
N ASP A 7 -3.50 11.27 -8.07
CA ASP A 7 -2.07 11.49 -7.89
C ASP A 7 -1.79 12.98 -7.61
N LYS A 8 -0.51 13.33 -7.46
CA LYS A 8 -0.10 14.70 -7.13
C LYS A 8 -0.45 15.73 -8.20
N THR A 9 -0.73 15.28 -9.43
CA THR A 9 -1.14 16.17 -10.54
C THR A 9 -2.65 16.34 -10.61
N GLY A 10 -3.40 15.61 -9.78
CA GLY A 10 -4.86 15.58 -9.81
C GLY A 10 -5.43 14.54 -10.76
N ALA A 11 -4.59 13.77 -11.46
CA ALA A 11 -5.04 12.73 -12.36
C ALA A 11 -5.61 11.55 -11.59
N SER A 12 -6.66 10.93 -12.12
CA SER A 12 -7.31 9.78 -11.53
C SER A 12 -6.49 8.51 -11.74
N VAL A 13 -6.34 7.72 -10.69
CA VAL A 13 -5.65 6.43 -10.70
C VAL A 13 -6.57 5.38 -10.09
N ASN A 14 -6.80 4.31 -10.84
CA ASN A 14 -7.61 3.17 -10.35
C ASN A 14 -6.69 2.11 -9.75
N LEU A 15 -7.11 1.48 -8.66
CA LEU A 15 -6.37 0.36 -8.08
C LEU A 15 -6.20 -0.77 -9.11
N SER A 16 -7.20 -1.00 -9.96
CA SER A 16 -7.17 -2.01 -11.01
C SER A 16 -6.02 -1.81 -12.03
N ASN A 17 -5.42 -0.62 -12.09
CA ASN A 17 -4.24 -0.39 -12.93
C ASN A 17 -3.07 -1.29 -12.54
N TYR A 18 -3.07 -1.80 -11.32
CA TYR A 18 -1.99 -2.65 -10.81
C TYR A 18 -2.32 -4.14 -10.85
N LYS A 19 -3.41 -4.53 -11.52
CA LYS A 19 -3.77 -5.92 -11.73
C LYS A 19 -2.61 -6.67 -12.40
N GLY A 20 -2.37 -7.89 -11.97
CA GLY A 20 -1.23 -8.69 -12.44
C GLY A 20 -0.02 -8.64 -11.53
N LYS A 21 -0.05 -7.77 -10.52
CA LYS A 21 1.00 -7.64 -9.51
C LYS A 21 0.42 -7.81 -8.12
N TYR A 22 1.25 -8.24 -7.17
CA TYR A 22 0.87 -8.16 -5.76
C TYR A 22 0.91 -6.70 -5.33
N VAL A 23 -0.06 -6.29 -4.52
CA VAL A 23 -0.15 -4.91 -4.02
C VAL A 23 -0.22 -4.92 -2.49
N TYR A 24 0.66 -4.17 -1.86
CA TYR A 24 0.54 -3.85 -0.45
C TYR A 24 -0.06 -2.45 -0.36
N LEU A 25 -1.32 -2.40 0.01
CA LEU A 25 -2.12 -1.18 0.04
C LEU A 25 -2.28 -0.70 1.46
N ASN A 26 -2.06 0.60 1.70
CA ASN A 26 -2.41 1.16 2.98
C ASN A 26 -3.09 2.52 2.83
N PHE A 27 -3.91 2.83 3.82
CA PHE A 27 -4.55 4.13 3.99
C PHE A 27 -3.91 4.81 5.19
N PHE A 28 -3.65 6.10 5.09
CA PHE A 28 -2.98 6.83 6.16
C PHE A 28 -3.46 8.26 6.26
N SER A 29 -3.18 8.89 7.42
CA SER A 29 -3.42 10.31 7.65
C SER A 29 -2.12 10.97 8.11
N THR A 30 -1.82 12.16 7.59
CA THR A 30 -0.64 12.91 8.02
C THR A 30 -0.80 13.43 9.45
N GLU A 31 -2.00 13.42 10.00
CA GLU A 31 -2.30 13.85 11.37
C GLU A 31 -2.15 12.73 12.39
N SER A 32 -1.92 11.51 11.95
CA SER A 32 -1.76 10.34 12.83
C SER A 32 -0.30 9.99 12.99
N ASP A 33 0.22 10.08 14.22
CA ASP A 33 1.60 9.69 14.53
C ASP A 33 1.86 8.22 14.22
N ASN A 34 0.89 7.35 14.48
CA ASN A 34 1.02 5.94 14.17
C ASN A 34 1.13 5.71 12.67
N SER A 35 0.30 6.40 11.86
CA SER A 35 0.41 6.35 10.40
C SER A 35 1.79 6.77 9.94
N MET A 36 2.32 7.85 10.50
CA MET A 36 3.63 8.38 10.10
C MET A 36 4.74 7.40 10.41
N LYS A 37 4.68 6.72 11.55
CA LYS A 37 5.66 5.70 11.91
C LYS A 37 5.62 4.51 10.95
N GLU A 38 4.42 4.05 10.58
CA GLU A 38 4.28 2.93 9.65
C GLU A 38 4.77 3.31 8.25
N MET A 39 4.47 4.53 7.78
CA MET A 39 4.93 4.99 6.47
C MET A 39 6.47 5.00 6.38
N GLN A 40 7.16 5.36 7.46
CA GLN A 40 8.62 5.31 7.50
C GLN A 40 9.14 3.88 7.35
N LYS A 41 8.47 2.91 7.95
CA LYS A 41 8.87 1.50 7.87
C LYS A 41 8.66 0.90 6.49
N ILE A 42 7.76 1.45 5.70
CA ILE A 42 7.53 0.97 4.32
C ILE A 42 8.77 1.22 3.45
N ILE A 43 9.58 2.23 3.76
CA ILE A 43 10.78 2.53 2.98
C ILE A 43 11.66 1.29 2.84
N ASP A 44 11.95 0.61 3.94
CA ASP A 44 12.78 -0.59 3.92
C ASP A 44 12.10 -1.77 3.24
N LEU A 45 10.80 -1.94 3.46
CA LEU A 45 10.03 -2.98 2.79
C LEU A 45 10.07 -2.81 1.28
N LYS A 46 9.89 -1.58 0.81
CA LYS A 46 9.90 -1.27 -0.62
C LYS A 46 11.26 -1.62 -1.24
N LYS A 47 12.34 -1.31 -0.55
CA LYS A 47 13.68 -1.65 -1.03
C LYS A 47 13.86 -3.16 -1.23
N LYS A 48 13.28 -3.97 -0.35
CA LYS A 48 13.44 -5.42 -0.38
C LYS A 48 12.49 -6.10 -1.36
N PHE A 49 11.29 -5.57 -1.58
CA PHE A 49 10.23 -6.28 -2.28
C PHE A 49 9.65 -5.55 -3.50
N SER A 50 10.24 -4.43 -3.94
CA SER A 50 9.68 -3.67 -5.06
C SER A 50 9.68 -4.43 -6.39
N ASP A 51 10.49 -5.47 -6.51
CA ASP A 51 10.50 -6.34 -7.68
C ASP A 51 9.32 -7.31 -7.71
N LYS A 52 8.65 -7.53 -6.58
CA LYS A 52 7.56 -8.50 -6.44
C LYS A 52 6.24 -7.87 -6.01
N ILE A 53 6.29 -6.74 -5.34
CA ILE A 53 5.13 -6.08 -4.74
C ILE A 53 5.09 -4.63 -5.18
N THR A 54 3.93 -4.17 -5.64
CA THR A 54 3.66 -2.75 -5.85
C THR A 54 3.14 -2.18 -4.54
N PHE A 55 3.79 -1.13 -4.04
CA PHE A 55 3.37 -0.44 -2.83
C PHE A 55 2.49 0.73 -3.21
N VAL A 56 1.29 0.79 -2.64
CA VAL A 56 0.32 1.86 -2.89
C VAL A 56 -0.19 2.37 -1.56
N SER A 57 -0.02 3.66 -1.32
CA SER A 57 -0.53 4.33 -0.12
C SER A 57 -1.53 5.39 -0.52
N VAL A 58 -2.60 5.53 0.27
CA VAL A 58 -3.65 6.51 0.01
C VAL A 58 -3.80 7.42 1.22
N CYS A 59 -3.53 8.70 1.02
CA CYS A 59 -3.71 9.72 2.04
C CYS A 59 -5.19 10.08 2.13
N LEU A 60 -5.77 9.97 3.33
CA LEU A 60 -7.17 10.26 3.59
C LEU A 60 -7.42 11.66 4.16
N ASP A 61 -6.40 12.51 4.25
CA ASP A 61 -6.57 13.88 4.69
C ASP A 61 -7.54 14.61 3.76
N ASP A 62 -8.40 15.46 4.32
CA ASP A 62 -9.33 16.26 3.51
C ASP A 62 -8.60 17.24 2.61
N SER A 63 -7.45 17.74 3.05
CA SER A 63 -6.71 18.78 2.37
C SER A 63 -5.73 18.22 1.34
N VAL A 64 -5.94 18.54 0.08
CA VAL A 64 -4.98 18.27 -1.01
C VAL A 64 -3.63 18.93 -0.71
N LYS A 65 -3.66 20.10 -0.08
CA LYS A 65 -2.45 20.84 0.29
C LYS A 65 -1.60 20.03 1.28
N ASN A 66 -2.23 19.41 2.27
CA ASN A 66 -1.53 18.55 3.22
C ASN A 66 -0.87 17.35 2.53
N TYR A 67 -1.60 16.73 1.61
CA TYR A 67 -1.07 15.61 0.83
C TYR A 67 0.17 16.02 0.03
N LYS A 68 0.09 17.13 -0.70
CA LYS A 68 1.22 17.62 -1.50
C LYS A 68 2.42 18.01 -0.63
N ALA A 69 2.16 18.66 0.52
CA ALA A 69 3.21 19.02 1.47
C ALA A 69 3.90 17.77 2.02
N TYR A 70 3.13 16.73 2.31
CA TYR A 70 3.67 15.46 2.78
C TYR A 70 4.63 14.84 1.76
N LEU A 71 4.24 14.78 0.49
CA LEU A 71 5.09 14.24 -0.56
C LEU A 71 6.41 15.01 -0.66
N LYS A 72 6.35 16.32 -0.61
CA LYS A 72 7.52 17.18 -0.69
C LYS A 72 8.46 16.99 0.51
N ALA A 73 7.90 16.77 1.68
CA ALA A 73 8.67 16.60 2.93
C ALA A 73 9.28 15.20 3.05
N ASN A 74 8.82 14.22 2.27
CA ASN A 74 9.22 12.81 2.42
C ASN A 74 9.69 12.22 1.09
N PRO A 75 10.76 12.76 0.49
CA PRO A 75 11.21 12.30 -0.85
C PRO A 75 11.72 10.86 -0.87
N LYS A 76 12.09 10.30 0.28
CA LYS A 76 12.50 8.89 0.36
C LYS A 76 11.34 7.92 0.28
N GLN A 77 10.12 8.39 0.47
CA GLN A 77 8.91 7.61 0.29
C GLN A 77 8.50 7.70 -1.18
N ASP A 78 9.20 6.96 -2.02
CA ASP A 78 9.16 7.10 -3.48
C ASP A 78 8.32 6.03 -4.18
N TRP A 79 7.29 5.56 -3.53
CA TRP A 79 6.32 4.63 -4.15
C TRP A 79 5.03 5.38 -4.53
N VAL A 80 4.05 4.64 -5.01
CA VAL A 80 2.75 5.21 -5.40
C VAL A 80 2.03 5.73 -4.16
N ILE A 81 1.91 7.02 -4.00
CA ILE A 81 1.20 7.67 -2.91
C ILE A 81 0.13 8.57 -3.50
N LEU A 82 -1.12 8.20 -3.25
CA LEU A 82 -2.30 8.84 -3.82
C LEU A 82 -3.07 9.61 -2.76
N HIS A 83 -4.04 10.38 -3.19
CA HIS A 83 -4.91 11.15 -2.31
C HIS A 83 -6.38 10.84 -2.58
N GLN A 84 -7.14 10.69 -1.51
CA GLN A 84 -8.58 10.58 -1.58
C GLN A 84 -9.17 11.19 -0.30
N SER A 85 -10.16 12.07 -0.44
CA SER A 85 -10.78 12.70 0.71
C SER A 85 -11.61 11.71 1.54
N GLN A 86 -12.02 12.13 2.73
CA GLN A 86 -12.77 11.30 3.68
C GLN A 86 -14.10 10.76 3.12
N ASN A 87 -14.72 11.49 2.20
CA ASN A 87 -15.99 11.08 1.60
C ASN A 87 -15.78 10.15 0.41
N SER A 88 -14.71 9.43 0.39
CA SER A 88 -14.30 8.62 -0.74
C SER A 88 -14.95 7.25 -0.72
N THR A 89 -15.10 6.68 -1.92
CA THR A 89 -15.59 5.31 -2.08
C THR A 89 -14.61 4.28 -1.53
N ALA A 90 -13.30 4.57 -1.54
CA ALA A 90 -12.29 3.65 -1.04
C ALA A 90 -12.43 3.41 0.47
N LYS A 91 -12.68 4.46 1.23
CA LYS A 91 -12.88 4.34 2.67
C LYS A 91 -14.02 3.39 3.00
N GLN A 92 -15.12 3.50 2.26
CA GLN A 92 -16.27 2.62 2.43
C GLN A 92 -15.99 1.21 1.93
N ALA A 93 -15.37 1.07 0.75
CA ALA A 93 -15.08 -0.21 0.13
C ALA A 93 -14.17 -1.09 0.99
N TYR A 94 -13.23 -0.49 1.71
CA TYR A 94 -12.27 -1.21 2.55
C TYR A 94 -12.62 -1.13 4.04
N ASN A 95 -13.76 -0.53 4.38
CA ASN A 95 -14.23 -0.42 5.76
C ASN A 95 -13.19 0.21 6.70
N ILE A 96 -12.60 1.32 6.26
CA ILE A 96 -11.56 2.02 7.01
C ILE A 96 -12.21 2.79 8.16
N LYS A 97 -11.79 2.52 9.41
CA LYS A 97 -12.38 3.11 10.59
C LYS A 97 -11.57 4.28 11.16
N ASN A 98 -10.28 4.18 11.30
CA ASN A 98 -9.47 5.17 12.01
C ASN A 98 -8.40 5.81 11.12
N PHE A 99 -8.75 6.17 9.89
CA PHE A 99 -7.83 6.77 8.90
C PHE A 99 -6.58 5.92 8.67
N SER A 100 -6.66 4.63 8.95
CA SER A 100 -5.55 3.71 8.73
C SER A 100 -6.09 2.31 8.41
N GLY A 101 -5.31 1.57 7.67
CA GLY A 101 -5.62 0.18 7.34
C GLY A 101 -4.61 -0.34 6.33
N PHE A 102 -4.28 -1.62 6.46
CA PHE A 102 -3.34 -2.30 5.56
C PHE A 102 -4.04 -3.49 4.92
N PHE A 103 -3.76 -3.70 3.64
CA PHE A 103 -4.37 -4.78 2.86
C PHE A 103 -3.34 -5.37 1.91
N PHE A 104 -3.35 -6.67 1.76
CA PHE A 104 -2.50 -7.34 0.80
C PHE A 104 -3.37 -7.94 -0.30
N ILE A 105 -3.08 -7.59 -1.54
CA ILE A 105 -3.89 -7.93 -2.71
C ILE A 105 -3.03 -8.76 -3.65
N ASN A 106 -3.56 -9.91 -4.11
CA ASN A 106 -2.82 -10.77 -5.00
C ASN A 106 -2.89 -10.28 -6.47
N ASN A 107 -2.20 -10.96 -7.35
CA ASN A 107 -2.11 -10.57 -8.75
C ASN A 107 -3.43 -10.71 -9.54
N LEU A 108 -4.46 -11.31 -8.93
CA LEU A 108 -5.80 -11.39 -9.51
C LEU A 108 -6.77 -10.36 -8.91
N MET A 109 -6.25 -9.36 -8.19
CA MET A 109 -7.04 -8.32 -7.52
C MET A 109 -7.93 -8.86 -6.40
N GLN A 110 -7.55 -9.97 -5.79
CA GLN A 110 -8.25 -10.54 -4.65
C GLN A 110 -7.54 -10.17 -3.37
N LEU A 111 -8.31 -9.91 -2.31
CA LEU A 111 -7.75 -9.65 -0.98
C LEU A 111 -7.13 -10.93 -0.44
N ALA A 112 -5.82 -10.98 -0.36
CA ALA A 112 -5.08 -12.10 0.23
C ALA A 112 -5.07 -11.99 1.75
N GLN A 113 -4.97 -10.76 2.28
CA GLN A 113 -5.08 -10.48 3.71
C GLN A 113 -5.87 -9.18 3.90
N SER A 114 -6.94 -9.23 4.71
CA SER A 114 -7.83 -8.10 4.96
C SER A 114 -8.39 -8.18 6.38
N PRO A 115 -7.91 -7.37 7.33
CA PRO A 115 -6.74 -6.50 7.21
C PRO A 115 -5.44 -7.29 7.14
N ALA A 116 -4.43 -6.70 6.53
CA ALA A 116 -3.08 -7.25 6.52
C ALA A 116 -2.30 -6.72 7.73
N LEU A 117 -1.20 -7.39 8.06
CA LEU A 117 -0.29 -6.90 9.08
C LEU A 117 0.36 -5.57 8.64
N MET A 118 0.55 -4.68 9.60
CA MET A 118 1.35 -3.46 9.40
C MET A 118 2.84 -3.81 9.34
N PRO A 119 3.69 -2.91 8.79
CA PRO A 119 5.14 -3.11 8.84
C PRO A 119 5.65 -3.42 10.25
N SER A 120 5.17 -2.72 11.26
CA SER A 120 5.58 -2.95 12.66
C SER A 120 5.11 -4.29 13.24
N GLU A 121 4.12 -4.92 12.60
CA GLU A 121 3.57 -6.21 13.05
C GLU A 121 4.23 -7.41 12.37
N GLY A 122 5.23 -7.18 11.53
CA GLY A 122 5.99 -8.26 10.92
C GLY A 122 5.49 -8.73 9.56
N ILE A 123 4.89 -7.84 8.77
CA ILE A 123 4.46 -8.18 7.40
C ILE A 123 5.62 -8.70 6.56
N GLU A 124 6.84 -8.24 6.83
CA GLU A 124 8.02 -8.71 6.12
C GLU A 124 8.19 -10.22 6.21
N TYR A 125 7.89 -10.79 7.38
CA TYR A 125 7.94 -12.23 7.57
C TYR A 125 6.97 -12.95 6.63
N LYS A 126 5.76 -12.41 6.47
CA LYS A 126 4.75 -12.95 5.56
C LYS A 126 5.20 -12.88 4.11
N PHE A 127 5.78 -11.76 3.71
CA PHE A 127 6.31 -11.60 2.36
C PHE A 127 7.44 -12.60 2.08
N ASN A 128 8.36 -12.73 3.01
CA ASN A 128 9.46 -13.68 2.88
C ASN A 128 8.95 -15.11 2.73
N ALA A 129 7.98 -15.50 3.55
CA ALA A 129 7.41 -16.84 3.49
C ALA A 129 6.76 -17.12 2.12
N LEU A 130 5.98 -16.16 1.61
CA LEU A 130 5.30 -16.31 0.33
C LEU A 130 6.28 -16.47 -0.83
N PHE A 131 7.25 -15.57 -0.95
CA PHE A 131 8.15 -15.56 -2.11
C PHE A 131 9.28 -16.57 -1.98
N ARG A 132 9.70 -16.88 -0.78
CA ARG A 132 10.69 -17.96 -0.54
C ARG A 132 10.12 -19.32 -0.93
N THR A 133 8.88 -19.60 -0.56
CA THR A 133 8.21 -20.86 -0.91
C THR A 133 8.14 -21.03 -2.43
N ARG A 134 7.77 -19.97 -3.15
CA ARG A 134 7.74 -20.00 -4.63
C ARG A 134 9.11 -20.25 -5.22
N LYS A 135 10.15 -19.60 -4.70
CA LYS A 135 11.53 -19.79 -5.15
C LYS A 135 11.99 -21.23 -4.93
N LYS A 136 11.68 -21.83 -3.77
CA LYS A 136 11.99 -23.23 -3.46
C LYS A 136 11.30 -24.16 -4.46
N ASN A 137 10.03 -23.96 -4.74
CA ASN A 137 9.29 -24.78 -5.66
C ASN A 137 9.87 -24.72 -7.07
N THR A 138 10.31 -23.55 -7.51
CA THR A 138 10.98 -23.38 -8.81
C THR A 138 12.28 -24.18 -8.86
N ILE A 139 13.09 -24.13 -7.82
CA ILE A 139 14.36 -24.87 -7.75
C ILE A 139 14.09 -26.37 -7.77
N ILE A 140 13.11 -26.85 -7.03
CA ILE A 140 12.72 -28.26 -7.00
C ILE A 140 12.23 -28.70 -8.37
N GLY A 141 11.49 -27.88 -9.07
CA GLY A 141 10.98 -28.17 -10.41
C GLY A 141 12.06 -28.31 -11.46
N ILE A 142 13.21 -27.71 -11.26
CA ILE A 142 14.35 -27.80 -12.19
C ILE A 142 15.09 -29.14 -12.05
N ARG A 143 15.00 -29.76 -10.91
CA ARG A 143 15.61 -31.05 -10.65
C ARG A 143 14.89 -32.17 -11.36
#